data_18cf99686fc4c5c8be6b2c448551a770
#
_entry.id   18cf99686fc4c5c8be6b2c448551a770
#
_cell.length_a   1.000
_cell.length_b   1.000
_cell.length_c   1.000
_cell.angle_alpha   90.00
_cell.angle_beta   90.00
_cell.angle_gamma   90.00
#
_symmetry.space_group_name_H-M   'P 1'
#
loop_
_entity.id
_entity.type
_entity.pdbx_description
1 polymer ?
#
loop_
_entity_poly.entity_id
_entity_poly.type
_entity_poly.pdbx_seq_one_letter_code
_entity_poly.pdbx_strand_id
1 'polypeptide(L)' 'MTDTVAAVERFLRKADAAYEEYEQGYADADATLRRLERHVDDLREAAEA' A
#
# COMPACT_ATOMS: atom_id res chain seq x y z
N MET A 1 -8.76 -13.57 14.56
CA MET A 1 -8.24 -14.18 13.34
C MET A 1 -8.01 -13.10 12.28
N THR A 2 -6.83 -13.05 11.70
CA THR A 2 -6.52 -12.04 10.69
C THR A 2 -7.12 -12.43 9.35
N ASP A 3 -7.85 -11.50 8.73
CA ASP A 3 -8.42 -11.73 7.41
C ASP A 3 -7.41 -11.28 6.36
N THR A 4 -6.65 -12.24 5.84
CA THR A 4 -5.60 -11.99 4.85
C THR A 4 -6.18 -11.43 3.56
N VAL A 5 -7.36 -11.89 3.14
CA VAL A 5 -8.00 -11.38 1.93
C VAL A 5 -8.35 -9.90 2.08
N ALA A 6 -8.90 -9.52 3.23
CA ALA A 6 -9.21 -8.11 3.49
C ALA A 6 -7.95 -7.26 3.54
N ALA A 7 -6.86 -7.80 4.09
CA ALA A 7 -5.58 -7.09 4.13
C ALA A 7 -5.03 -6.86 2.73
N VAL A 8 -5.12 -7.86 1.86
CA VAL A 8 -4.67 -7.74 0.46
C VAL A 8 -5.52 -6.71 -0.28
N GLU A 9 -6.83 -6.75 -0.12
CA GLU A 9 -7.72 -5.80 -0.78
C GLU A 9 -7.43 -4.37 -0.33
N ARG A 10 -7.17 -4.17 0.97
CA ARG A 10 -6.81 -2.86 1.50
C ARG A 10 -5.49 -2.39 0.92
N PHE A 11 -4.51 -3.28 0.86
CA PHE A 11 -3.21 -2.96 0.29
C PHE A 11 -3.35 -2.52 -1.17
N LEU A 12 -4.11 -3.27 -1.97
CA LEU A 12 -4.28 -2.95 -3.38
C LEU A 12 -4.94 -1.59 -3.58
N ARG A 13 -5.94 -1.25 -2.78
CA ARG A 13 -6.58 0.07 -2.88
C ARG A 13 -5.60 1.19 -2.55
N LYS A 14 -4.79 1.01 -1.51
CA LYS A 14 -3.82 2.02 -1.11
C LYS A 14 -2.68 2.14 -2.13
N ALA A 15 -2.25 1.01 -2.68
CA ALA A 15 -1.22 1.02 -3.72
C ALA A 15 -1.72 1.72 -4.97
N ASP A 16 -2.94 1.43 -5.39
CA ASP A 16 -3.53 2.07 -6.56
C ASP A 16 -3.66 3.57 -6.36
N ALA A 17 -4.06 4.01 -5.18
CA ALA A 17 -4.16 5.43 -4.86
C ALA A 17 -2.79 6.10 -4.92
N ALA A 18 -1.75 5.44 -4.40
CA ALA A 18 -0.40 5.99 -4.43
C ALA A 18 0.12 6.12 -5.86
N TYR A 19 -0.10 5.11 -6.70
CA TYR A 19 0.31 5.17 -8.09
C TYR A 19 -0.45 6.25 -8.86
N GLU A 20 -1.74 6.39 -8.61
CA GLU A 20 -2.55 7.40 -9.27
C GLU A 20 -2.06 8.80 -8.93
N GLU A 21 -1.76 9.08 -7.68
CA GLU A 21 -1.23 10.37 -7.27
C GLU A 21 0.12 10.64 -7.92
N TYR A 22 0.97 9.62 -8.03
CA TYR A 22 2.25 9.76 -8.69
C TYR A 22 2.08 10.08 -10.18
N GLU A 23 1.20 9.37 -10.86
CA GLU A 23 0.96 9.57 -12.28
C GLU A 23 0.37 10.95 -12.57
N GLN A 24 -0.42 11.49 -11.65
CA GLN A 24 -0.99 12.82 -11.80
C GLN A 24 -0.05 13.93 -11.38
N GLY A 25 1.13 13.59 -10.85
CA GLY A 25 2.12 14.56 -10.44
C GLY A 25 1.90 15.17 -9.07
N TYR A 26 1.01 14.59 -8.26
CA TYR A 26 0.75 15.07 -6.90
C TYR A 26 1.78 14.58 -5.89
N ALA A 27 2.52 13.56 -6.22
CA ALA A 27 3.54 13.01 -5.34
C ALA A 27 4.76 12.63 -6.16
N ASP A 28 5.96 12.80 -5.58
CA ASP A 28 7.18 12.37 -6.27
C ASP A 28 7.45 10.88 -6.02
N ALA A 29 8.43 10.34 -6.75
CA ALA A 29 8.74 8.92 -6.67
C ALA A 29 9.18 8.49 -5.27
N ASP A 30 9.98 9.31 -4.60
CA ASP A 30 10.46 8.99 -3.25
C ASP A 30 9.31 8.90 -2.25
N ALA A 31 8.39 9.86 -2.30
CA ALA A 31 7.23 9.86 -1.41
C ALA A 31 6.33 8.66 -1.71
N THR A 32 6.13 8.34 -3.00
CA THR A 32 5.33 7.20 -3.40
C THR A 32 5.92 5.90 -2.90
N LEU A 33 7.24 5.73 -3.05
CA LEU A 33 7.92 4.53 -2.59
C LEU A 33 7.83 4.36 -1.07
N ARG A 34 7.94 5.44 -0.31
CA ARG A 34 7.80 5.39 1.14
C ARG A 34 6.40 4.96 1.56
N ARG A 35 5.38 5.47 0.87
CA ARG A 35 4.01 5.08 1.15
C ARG A 35 3.78 3.61 0.86
N LEU A 36 4.28 3.14 -0.29
CA LEU A 36 4.15 1.74 -0.67
C LEU A 36 4.89 0.84 0.31
N GLU A 37 6.08 1.24 0.75
CA GLU A 37 6.86 0.48 1.74
C GLU A 37 6.06 0.29 3.03
N ARG A 38 5.41 1.34 3.52
CA ARG A 38 4.56 1.24 4.70
C ARG A 38 3.41 0.27 4.48
N HIS A 39 2.75 0.35 3.33
CA HIS A 39 1.64 -0.54 3.02
C HIS A 39 2.09 -2.00 2.88
N VAL A 40 3.30 -2.20 2.32
CA VAL A 40 3.89 -3.54 2.25
C VAL A 40 4.14 -4.08 3.66
N ASP A 41 4.66 -3.25 4.56
CA ASP A 41 4.91 -3.67 5.95
C ASP A 41 3.61 -4.04 6.64
N ASP A 42 2.56 -3.24 6.45
CA ASP A 42 1.24 -3.53 7.02
C ASP A 42 0.70 -4.87 6.52
N LEU A 43 0.85 -5.11 5.22
CA LEU A 43 0.40 -6.36 4.62
C LEU A 43 1.21 -7.55 5.17
N ARG A 44 2.50 -7.36 5.32
CA ARG A 44 3.38 -8.41 5.85
C ARG A 44 2.99 -8.79 7.29
N GLU A 45 2.71 -7.79 8.12
CA GLU A 45 2.25 -8.03 9.49
C GLU A 45 0.94 -8.81 9.49
N ALA A 46 0.00 -8.44 8.62
CA ALA A 46 -1.27 -9.14 8.52
C ALA A 46 -1.07 -10.60 8.07
N ALA A 47 -0.13 -10.82 7.16
CA ALA A 47 0.13 -12.18 6.65
C ALA A 47 0.83 -13.06 7.69
N GLU A 48 1.62 -12.45 8.58
CA GLU A 48 2.37 -13.17 9.60
C GLU A 48 1.58 -13.39 10.89
N ALA A 49 0.47 -12.68 11.05
CA ALA A 49 -0.34 -12.72 12.27
C ALA A 49 -1.09 -14.05 12.47
#